data_73432841281dd0e28e3d9ebb4545980c
#
_entry.id   73432841281dd0e28e3d9ebb4545980c
#
_cell.length_a   1.000
_cell.length_b   1.000
_cell.length_c   1.000
_cell.angle_alpha   90.00
_cell.angle_beta   90.00
_cell.angle_gamma   90.00
#
_symmetry.space_group_name_H-M   'P 1'
#
loop_
_entity.id
_entity.type
_entity.pdbx_description
1 polymer ?
#
loop_
_entity_poly.entity_id
_entity_poly.type
_entity_poly.pdbx_seq_one_letter_code
_entity_poly.pdbx_strand_id
1 'polypeptide(L)'
;VVSWRNIQDPDCTLGWDDYLQKGIVDPIHVVQSISGQPTINLLGFCIGGTLLCTALAALAAKGEKPAASLTLLTTLLDSTHPGVLGIFIDEMQLALREGTIGQRGIMPGKDLALTFNFLRPNELVWNYVVGNYLKGETPPPFDLLYWNSDSTNLAGPMFCTYLRHLYLQNELVQPGVFQSLGEAIDLRRIDVPTYVLCAREDHIVPWQGGYESAQALGG
;
A
#
# COMPACT_ATOMS: atom_id res chain seq x y z
N VAL A 1 11.25 12.26 -2.64
CA VAL A 1 10.68 11.14 -1.85
C VAL A 1 9.73 11.74 -0.84
N VAL A 2 8.54 11.15 -0.72
CA VAL A 2 7.57 11.49 0.31
C VAL A 2 7.74 10.50 1.47
N SER A 3 7.98 11.02 2.66
CA SER A 3 8.04 10.24 3.89
C SER A 3 6.89 10.66 4.80
N TRP A 4 6.04 9.72 5.17
CA TRP A 4 4.92 10.01 6.05
C TRP A 4 5.35 10.03 7.52
N ARG A 5 4.78 10.95 8.26
CA ARG A 5 4.98 11.01 9.70
C ARG A 5 4.39 9.76 10.36
N ASN A 6 5.19 9.08 11.19
CA ASN A 6 4.69 7.94 11.96
C ASN A 6 3.59 8.37 12.93
N ILE A 7 2.43 7.72 12.86
CA ILE A 7 1.28 8.01 13.69
C ILE A 7 1.52 7.45 15.09
N GLN A 8 1.34 8.29 16.11
CA GLN A 8 1.54 7.90 17.52
C GLN A 8 0.29 8.16 18.38
N ASP A 9 -0.67 8.90 17.85
CA ASP A 9 -1.90 9.19 18.56
C ASP A 9 -2.81 7.96 18.57
N PRO A 10 -3.10 7.35 19.74
CA PRO A 10 -3.94 6.18 19.85
C PRO A 10 -5.41 6.45 19.44
N ASP A 11 -5.82 7.72 19.40
CA ASP A 11 -7.15 8.14 18.98
C ASP A 11 -7.18 8.68 17.54
N CYS A 12 -6.20 8.32 16.71
CA CYS A 12 -6.08 8.76 15.33
C CYS A 12 -7.33 8.40 14.51
N THR A 13 -7.88 9.40 13.82
CA THR A 13 -9.10 9.28 12.99
C THR A 13 -8.81 9.42 11.49
N LEU A 14 -7.53 9.45 11.08
CA LEU A 14 -7.16 9.61 9.68
C LEU A 14 -7.68 8.44 8.84
N GLY A 15 -8.46 8.75 7.83
CA GLY A 15 -9.01 7.79 6.87
C GLY A 15 -8.18 7.66 5.61
N TRP A 16 -8.69 6.88 4.66
CA TRP A 16 -8.09 6.67 3.35
C TRP A 16 -7.90 7.99 2.60
N ASP A 17 -8.92 8.84 2.57
CA ASP A 17 -8.90 10.13 1.88
C ASP A 17 -7.87 11.11 2.49
N ASP A 18 -7.62 11.05 3.80
CA ASP A 18 -6.56 11.86 4.42
C ASP A 18 -5.17 11.47 3.91
N TYR A 19 -4.92 10.16 3.75
CA TYR A 19 -3.68 9.67 3.18
C TYR A 19 -3.52 10.07 1.71
N LEU A 20 -4.60 10.02 0.93
CA LEU A 20 -4.56 10.48 -0.45
C LEU A 20 -4.32 11.98 -0.54
N GLN A 21 -5.07 12.78 0.21
CA GLN A 21 -4.97 14.24 0.12
C GLN A 21 -3.58 14.70 0.60
N LYS A 22 -3.23 14.37 1.85
CA LYS A 22 -2.01 14.88 2.50
C LYS A 22 -0.74 14.15 2.06
N GLY A 23 -0.87 12.86 1.72
CA GLY A 23 0.27 11.99 1.40
C GLY A 23 0.59 11.92 -0.10
N ILE A 24 -0.34 12.26 -0.98
CA ILE A 24 -0.18 12.15 -2.43
C ILE A 24 -0.50 13.47 -3.14
N VAL A 25 -1.73 13.98 -3.01
CA VAL A 25 -2.19 15.14 -3.80
C VAL A 25 -1.39 16.40 -3.44
N ASP A 26 -1.32 16.73 -2.14
CA ASP A 26 -0.56 17.90 -1.68
C ASP A 26 0.93 17.82 -2.07
N PRO A 27 1.65 16.69 -1.88
CA PRO A 27 3.01 16.53 -2.39
C PRO A 27 3.16 16.69 -3.90
N ILE A 28 2.22 16.21 -4.71
CA ILE A 28 2.23 16.42 -6.17
C ILE A 28 2.20 17.93 -6.48
N HIS A 29 1.27 18.66 -5.88
CA HIS A 29 1.14 20.10 -6.08
C HIS A 29 2.39 20.87 -5.61
N VAL A 30 3.00 20.47 -4.50
CA VAL A 30 4.25 21.05 -4.00
C VAL A 30 5.38 20.83 -5.03
N VAL A 31 5.53 19.60 -5.56
CA VAL A 31 6.57 19.31 -6.56
C VAL A 31 6.33 20.07 -7.85
N GLN A 32 5.09 20.16 -8.32
CA GLN A 32 4.73 20.98 -9.48
C GLN A 32 5.09 22.47 -9.26
N SER A 33 4.77 23.00 -8.09
CA SER A 33 5.09 24.40 -7.74
C SER A 33 6.61 24.65 -7.70
N ILE A 34 7.39 23.72 -7.13
CA ILE A 34 8.86 23.87 -7.03
C ILE A 34 9.51 23.71 -8.41
N SER A 35 9.06 22.73 -9.22
CA SER A 35 9.66 22.44 -10.53
C SER A 35 9.19 23.37 -11.63
N GLY A 36 8.07 24.05 -11.43
CA GLY A 36 7.40 24.84 -12.48
C GLY A 36 6.83 23.99 -13.62
N GLN A 37 6.73 22.67 -13.44
CA GLN A 37 6.22 21.75 -14.46
C GLN A 37 4.75 21.40 -14.20
N PRO A 38 3.88 21.43 -15.22
CA PRO A 38 2.47 21.06 -15.07
C PRO A 38 2.28 19.55 -14.85
N THR A 39 3.21 18.73 -15.33
CA THR A 39 3.21 17.27 -15.16
C THR A 39 4.56 16.78 -14.65
N ILE A 40 4.54 15.72 -13.86
CA ILE A 40 5.74 15.14 -13.23
C ILE A 40 5.75 13.62 -13.38
N ASN A 41 6.94 13.02 -13.34
CA ASN A 41 7.07 11.55 -13.29
C ASN A 41 6.80 11.08 -11.86
N LEU A 42 5.95 10.08 -11.73
CA LEU A 42 5.52 9.56 -10.43
C LEU A 42 5.96 8.12 -10.26
N LEU A 43 6.36 7.76 -9.03
CA LEU A 43 6.71 6.40 -8.66
C LEU A 43 5.97 6.02 -7.37
N GLY A 44 5.28 4.89 -7.40
CA GLY A 44 4.64 4.28 -6.24
C GLY A 44 5.24 2.91 -5.93
N PHE A 45 5.54 2.67 -4.65
CA PHE A 45 6.04 1.40 -4.17
C PHE A 45 5.01 0.76 -3.25
N CYS A 46 4.64 -0.52 -3.52
CA CYS A 46 3.71 -1.30 -2.70
C CYS A 46 2.39 -0.53 -2.45
N ILE A 47 1.92 -0.39 -1.20
CA ILE A 47 0.74 0.41 -0.84
C ILE A 47 0.82 1.86 -1.32
N GLY A 48 2.04 2.42 -1.41
CA GLY A 48 2.23 3.76 -1.98
C GLY A 48 1.81 3.85 -3.43
N GLY A 49 1.97 2.77 -4.22
CA GLY A 49 1.45 2.68 -5.58
C GLY A 49 -0.06 2.59 -5.62
N THR A 50 -0.68 1.83 -4.72
CA THR A 50 -2.15 1.72 -4.61
C THR A 50 -2.78 3.07 -4.28
N LEU A 51 -2.24 3.78 -3.28
CA LEU A 51 -2.69 5.14 -2.92
C LEU A 51 -2.46 6.12 -4.08
N LEU A 52 -1.31 6.05 -4.74
CA LEU A 52 -1.00 6.92 -5.88
C LEU A 52 -2.00 6.73 -7.03
N CYS A 53 -2.29 5.49 -7.43
CA CYS A 53 -3.26 5.19 -8.48
C CYS A 53 -4.67 5.64 -8.09
N THR A 54 -5.09 5.44 -6.85
CA THR A 54 -6.39 5.92 -6.36
C THR A 54 -6.48 7.45 -6.46
N ALA A 55 -5.45 8.16 -6.01
CA ALA A 55 -5.40 9.62 -6.09
C ALA A 55 -5.40 10.12 -7.55
N LEU A 56 -4.60 9.50 -8.43
CA LEU A 56 -4.56 9.87 -9.86
C LEU A 56 -5.91 9.65 -10.55
N ALA A 57 -6.61 8.55 -10.25
CA ALA A 57 -7.93 8.28 -10.78
C ALA A 57 -8.96 9.32 -10.30
N ALA A 58 -8.90 9.72 -9.02
CA ALA A 58 -9.76 10.79 -8.48
C ALA A 58 -9.44 12.15 -9.11
N LEU A 59 -8.16 12.50 -9.26
CA LEU A 59 -7.76 13.74 -9.95
C LEU A 59 -8.20 13.75 -11.42
N ALA A 60 -8.04 12.61 -12.11
CA ALA A 60 -8.49 12.48 -13.50
C ALA A 60 -10.02 12.64 -13.64
N ALA A 61 -10.80 12.18 -12.63
CA ALA A 61 -12.24 12.40 -12.58
C ALA A 61 -12.58 13.90 -12.46
N LYS A 62 -11.74 14.69 -11.77
CA LYS A 62 -11.85 16.16 -11.65
C LYS A 62 -11.27 16.91 -12.86
N GLY A 63 -10.73 16.20 -13.86
CA GLY A 63 -10.10 16.80 -15.04
C GLY A 63 -8.63 17.18 -14.83
N GLU A 64 -8.00 16.75 -13.74
CA GLU A 64 -6.61 17.04 -13.43
C GLU A 64 -5.73 15.84 -13.81
N LYS A 65 -4.66 16.08 -14.56
CA LYS A 65 -3.72 15.04 -15.03
C LYS A 65 -2.27 15.43 -14.72
N PRO A 66 -1.85 15.33 -13.46
CA PRO A 66 -0.51 15.80 -13.03
C PRO A 66 0.62 14.84 -13.40
N ALA A 67 0.32 13.62 -13.84
CA ALA A 67 1.32 12.62 -14.18
C ALA A 67 1.78 12.77 -15.64
N ALA A 68 3.10 12.75 -15.87
CA ALA A 68 3.72 12.58 -17.19
C ALA A 68 3.99 11.09 -17.49
N SER A 69 4.34 10.33 -16.46
CA SER A 69 4.51 8.88 -16.49
C SER A 69 4.30 8.31 -15.08
N LEU A 70 4.02 7.01 -15.02
CA LEU A 70 3.80 6.28 -13.78
C LEU A 70 4.75 5.07 -13.71
N THR A 71 5.41 4.89 -12.58
CA THR A 71 6.18 3.69 -12.27
C THR A 71 5.60 3.02 -11.03
N LEU A 72 5.23 1.76 -11.13
CA LEU A 72 4.69 0.96 -10.03
C LEU A 72 5.65 -0.19 -9.73
N LEU A 73 6.10 -0.24 -8.49
CA LEU A 73 6.99 -1.29 -8.00
C LEU A 73 6.24 -2.13 -6.98
N THR A 74 6.08 -3.43 -7.25
CA THR A 74 5.40 -4.39 -6.36
C THR A 74 4.08 -3.84 -5.79
N THR A 75 3.25 -3.27 -6.67
CA THR A 75 1.97 -2.64 -6.32
C THR A 75 0.82 -3.56 -6.66
N LEU A 76 -0.14 -3.69 -5.74
CA LEU A 76 -1.36 -4.46 -5.94
C LEU A 76 -2.54 -3.48 -6.08
N LEU A 77 -3.17 -3.48 -7.26
CA LEU A 77 -4.42 -2.75 -7.52
C LEU A 77 -5.60 -3.72 -7.61
N ASP A 78 -5.34 -4.93 -8.11
CA ASP A 78 -6.30 -6.03 -8.22
C ASP A 78 -5.96 -7.11 -7.20
N SER A 79 -6.84 -7.34 -6.25
CA SER A 79 -6.68 -8.33 -5.19
C SER A 79 -7.32 -9.69 -5.52
N THR A 80 -7.62 -9.99 -6.77
CA THR A 80 -8.06 -11.33 -7.20
C THR A 80 -7.05 -12.41 -6.78
N HIS A 81 -5.76 -12.06 -6.82
CA HIS A 81 -4.66 -12.89 -6.32
C HIS A 81 -3.91 -12.18 -5.19
N PRO A 82 -4.47 -12.17 -3.95
CA PRO A 82 -3.90 -11.41 -2.83
C PRO A 82 -2.66 -12.08 -2.20
N GLY A 83 -2.22 -13.21 -2.74
CA GLY A 83 -1.12 -13.98 -2.21
C GLY A 83 -1.42 -14.59 -0.83
N VAL A 84 -0.36 -14.84 -0.09
CA VAL A 84 -0.47 -15.43 1.26
C VAL A 84 -1.19 -14.51 2.25
N LEU A 85 -1.17 -13.19 2.00
CA LEU A 85 -1.90 -12.21 2.83
C LEU A 85 -3.40 -12.49 2.88
N GLY A 86 -3.98 -13.06 1.84
CA GLY A 86 -5.40 -13.41 1.80
C GLY A 86 -5.85 -14.34 2.93
N ILE A 87 -4.95 -15.15 3.50
CA ILE A 87 -5.25 -16.03 4.65
C ILE A 87 -5.63 -15.23 5.91
N PHE A 88 -5.12 -14.00 6.04
CA PHE A 88 -5.34 -13.12 7.18
C PHE A 88 -6.46 -12.10 6.97
N ILE A 89 -7.16 -12.17 5.82
CA ILE A 89 -8.17 -11.19 5.44
C ILE A 89 -9.49 -11.92 5.19
N ASP A 90 -10.32 -11.98 6.21
CA ASP A 90 -11.68 -12.52 6.17
C ASP A 90 -12.66 -11.59 6.90
N GLU A 91 -13.95 -11.83 6.71
CA GLU A 91 -15.02 -11.01 7.29
C GLU A 91 -14.97 -10.94 8.82
N MET A 92 -14.63 -12.05 9.48
CA MET A 92 -14.65 -12.11 10.95
C MET A 92 -13.48 -11.30 11.54
N GLN A 93 -12.27 -11.49 11.00
CA GLN A 93 -11.09 -10.74 11.43
C GLN A 93 -11.24 -9.24 11.14
N LEU A 94 -11.79 -8.92 9.98
CA LEU A 94 -12.01 -7.53 9.59
C LEU A 94 -13.05 -6.86 10.48
N ALA A 95 -14.21 -7.49 10.75
CA ALA A 95 -15.23 -6.98 11.66
C ALA A 95 -14.67 -6.73 13.07
N LEU A 96 -13.78 -7.60 13.57
CA LEU A 96 -13.10 -7.41 14.85
C LEU A 96 -12.21 -6.15 14.82
N ARG A 97 -11.44 -5.96 13.77
CA ARG A 97 -10.57 -4.78 13.60
C ARG A 97 -11.38 -3.50 13.46
N GLU A 98 -12.44 -3.51 12.68
CA GLU A 98 -13.36 -2.38 12.51
C GLU A 98 -14.01 -2.00 13.84
N GLY A 99 -14.40 -2.97 14.65
CA GLY A 99 -14.95 -2.76 15.99
C GLY A 99 -13.95 -2.16 16.98
N THR A 100 -12.65 -2.36 16.77
CA THR A 100 -11.59 -1.91 17.69
C THR A 100 -10.92 -0.61 17.22
N ILE A 101 -10.51 -0.53 15.96
CA ILE A 101 -9.72 0.59 15.41
C ILE A 101 -10.36 1.24 14.17
N GLY A 102 -11.52 0.77 13.70
CA GLY A 102 -12.11 1.22 12.44
C GLY A 102 -12.64 2.65 12.47
N GLN A 103 -13.02 3.18 13.63
CA GLN A 103 -13.47 4.56 13.78
C GLN A 103 -12.34 5.50 14.23
N ARG A 104 -11.48 5.00 15.10
CA ARG A 104 -10.28 5.68 15.60
C ARG A 104 -9.31 4.68 16.16
N GLY A 105 -8.04 4.98 16.08
CA GLY A 105 -6.99 4.11 16.59
C GLY A 105 -5.82 3.97 15.63
N ILE A 106 -4.93 3.08 15.98
CA ILE A 106 -3.76 2.75 15.17
C ILE A 106 -3.65 1.25 14.97
N MET A 107 -3.18 0.84 13.81
CA MET A 107 -2.62 -0.48 13.57
C MET A 107 -1.12 -0.40 13.82
N PRO A 108 -0.60 -1.02 14.89
CA PRO A 108 0.81 -0.93 15.22
C PRO A 108 1.69 -1.56 14.14
N GLY A 109 2.74 -0.87 13.73
CA GLY A 109 3.68 -1.38 12.74
C GLY A 109 4.35 -2.69 13.15
N LYS A 110 4.60 -2.89 14.45
CA LYS A 110 5.13 -4.15 14.99
C LYS A 110 4.20 -5.35 14.74
N ASP A 111 2.88 -5.16 14.77
CA ASP A 111 1.91 -6.24 14.55
C ASP A 111 1.86 -6.60 13.06
N LEU A 112 2.00 -5.60 12.18
CA LEU A 112 2.20 -5.83 10.74
C LEU A 112 3.51 -6.57 10.48
N ALA A 113 4.62 -6.15 11.10
CA ALA A 113 5.90 -6.82 10.96
C ALA A 113 5.86 -8.28 11.42
N LEU A 114 5.15 -8.57 12.53
CA LEU A 114 4.91 -9.95 12.98
C LEU A 114 4.15 -10.75 11.92
N THR A 115 3.08 -10.19 11.36
CA THR A 115 2.31 -10.84 10.30
C THR A 115 3.22 -11.18 9.11
N PHE A 116 4.01 -10.23 8.62
CA PHE A 116 4.95 -10.45 7.52
C PHE A 116 6.01 -11.51 7.85
N ASN A 117 6.55 -11.54 9.07
CA ASN A 117 7.49 -12.56 9.49
C ASN A 117 6.87 -13.97 9.47
N PHE A 118 5.59 -14.10 9.83
CA PHE A 118 4.89 -15.38 9.80
C PHE A 118 4.49 -15.84 8.39
N LEU A 119 4.58 -14.98 7.37
CA LEU A 119 4.40 -15.41 5.98
C LEU A 119 5.54 -16.31 5.48
N ARG A 120 6.76 -16.11 6.01
CA ARG A 120 7.95 -16.93 5.72
C ARG A 120 8.70 -17.30 7.01
N PRO A 121 8.07 -18.07 7.91
CA PRO A 121 8.63 -18.31 9.23
C PRO A 121 9.97 -19.05 9.19
N ASN A 122 10.19 -19.93 8.23
CA ASN A 122 11.45 -20.66 8.10
C ASN A 122 12.63 -19.74 7.79
N GLU A 123 12.41 -18.71 6.98
CA GLU A 123 13.45 -17.79 6.53
C GLU A 123 13.65 -16.63 7.52
N LEU A 124 12.55 -16.10 8.07
CA LEU A 124 12.57 -14.87 8.86
C LEU A 124 12.58 -15.08 10.36
N VAL A 125 12.24 -16.28 10.85
CA VAL A 125 12.20 -16.62 12.29
C VAL A 125 13.09 -17.81 12.59
N TRP A 126 12.79 -18.98 12.01
CA TRP A 126 13.45 -20.23 12.40
C TRP A 126 14.93 -20.28 12.01
N ASN A 127 15.34 -19.65 10.93
CA ASN A 127 16.75 -19.54 10.56
C ASN A 127 17.58 -18.88 11.67
N TYR A 128 17.06 -17.82 12.28
CA TYR A 128 17.72 -17.12 13.37
C TYR A 128 17.68 -17.94 14.68
N VAL A 129 16.56 -18.60 14.94
CA VAL A 129 16.46 -19.49 16.12
C VAL A 129 17.48 -20.62 16.02
N VAL A 130 17.59 -21.28 14.88
CA VAL A 130 18.52 -22.40 14.68
C VAL A 130 19.98 -21.90 14.63
N GLY A 131 20.29 -20.90 13.82
CA GLY A 131 21.65 -20.40 13.65
C GLY A 131 22.17 -19.73 14.93
N ASN A 132 21.45 -18.74 15.40
CA ASN A 132 21.96 -17.89 16.48
C ASN A 132 21.71 -18.47 17.87
N TYR A 133 20.46 -18.88 18.17
CA TYR A 133 20.14 -19.36 19.51
C TYR A 133 20.63 -20.79 19.76
N LEU A 134 20.34 -21.73 18.86
CA LEU A 134 20.70 -23.14 19.09
C LEU A 134 22.16 -23.45 18.77
N LYS A 135 22.73 -22.84 17.72
CA LYS A 135 24.13 -23.10 17.32
C LYS A 135 25.11 -22.07 17.86
N GLY A 136 24.66 -20.92 18.35
CA GLY A 136 25.50 -19.83 18.83
C GLY A 136 26.26 -19.10 17.73
N GLU A 137 25.80 -19.18 16.47
CA GLU A 137 26.40 -18.47 15.34
C GLU A 137 26.07 -16.98 15.42
N THR A 138 27.02 -16.13 15.04
CA THR A 138 26.75 -14.69 14.93
C THR A 138 25.95 -14.42 13.65
N PRO A 139 24.83 -13.66 13.71
CA PRO A 139 24.09 -13.29 12.51
C PRO A 139 24.99 -12.60 11.51
N PRO A 140 24.87 -12.90 10.20
CA PRO A 140 25.61 -12.16 9.20
C PRO A 140 25.20 -10.69 9.26
N PRO A 141 26.16 -9.74 9.19
CA PRO A 141 25.85 -8.33 9.19
C PRO A 141 25.08 -7.98 7.91
N PHE A 142 23.89 -7.41 8.07
CA PHE A 142 23.07 -6.97 6.96
C PHE A 142 22.38 -5.66 7.36
N ASP A 143 22.94 -4.54 6.93
CA ASP A 143 22.52 -3.18 7.32
C ASP A 143 21.08 -2.85 6.91
N LEU A 144 20.57 -3.43 5.81
CA LEU A 144 19.17 -3.28 5.41
C LEU A 144 18.17 -3.86 6.43
N LEU A 145 18.57 -4.82 7.28
CA LEU A 145 17.70 -5.34 8.33
C LEU A 145 17.31 -4.28 9.34
N TYR A 146 18.22 -3.36 9.66
CA TYR A 146 17.94 -2.25 10.57
C TYR A 146 16.84 -1.35 10.00
N TRP A 147 16.97 -0.97 8.73
CA TRP A 147 15.96 -0.17 8.04
C TRP A 147 14.62 -0.93 7.91
N ASN A 148 14.65 -2.20 7.54
CA ASN A 148 13.45 -3.01 7.38
C ASN A 148 12.70 -3.28 8.71
N SER A 149 13.40 -3.24 9.84
CA SER A 149 12.81 -3.40 11.18
C SER A 149 12.19 -2.11 11.73
N ASP A 150 12.43 -0.96 11.09
CA ASP A 150 11.84 0.33 11.46
C ASP A 150 10.39 0.41 10.94
N SER A 151 9.49 -0.22 11.69
CA SER A 151 8.09 -0.34 11.32
C SER A 151 7.31 0.95 11.57
N THR A 152 6.38 1.28 10.66
CA THR A 152 5.50 2.45 10.74
C THR A 152 4.07 2.04 11.09
N ASN A 153 3.45 2.75 12.03
CA ASN A 153 2.04 2.57 12.36
C ASN A 153 1.16 3.09 11.21
N LEU A 154 -0.02 2.47 11.05
CA LEU A 154 -1.07 2.98 10.17
C LEU A 154 -2.26 3.46 11.00
N ALA A 155 -2.96 4.48 10.51
CA ALA A 155 -4.24 4.88 11.10
C ALA A 155 -5.24 3.73 10.97
N GLY A 156 -5.98 3.44 12.04
CA GLY A 156 -6.94 2.35 12.08
C GLY A 156 -8.04 2.47 11.01
N PRO A 157 -8.71 3.62 10.86
CA PRO A 157 -9.73 3.80 9.82
C PRO A 157 -9.18 3.60 8.40
N MET A 158 -7.99 4.14 8.10
CA MET A 158 -7.34 3.93 6.81
C MET A 158 -7.04 2.44 6.56
N PHE A 159 -6.49 1.75 7.56
CA PHE A 159 -6.15 0.33 7.47
C PHE A 159 -7.39 -0.56 7.26
N CYS A 160 -8.49 -0.29 7.98
CA CYS A 160 -9.75 -1.03 7.80
C CYS A 160 -10.34 -0.80 6.41
N THR A 161 -10.34 0.45 5.90
CA THR A 161 -10.74 0.76 4.52
C THR A 161 -9.92 -0.02 3.51
N TYR A 162 -8.59 -0.05 3.67
CA TYR A 162 -7.69 -0.79 2.80
C TYR A 162 -8.02 -2.28 2.75
N LEU A 163 -8.19 -2.91 3.92
CA LEU A 163 -8.50 -4.34 3.97
C LEU A 163 -9.89 -4.66 3.42
N ARG A 164 -10.92 -3.88 3.78
CA ARG A 164 -12.28 -4.15 3.36
C ARG A 164 -12.47 -3.95 1.86
N HIS A 165 -12.25 -2.72 1.42
CA HIS A 165 -12.62 -2.33 0.06
C HIS A 165 -11.63 -2.81 -0.99
N LEU A 166 -10.33 -2.78 -0.67
CA LEU A 166 -9.31 -3.10 -1.67
C LEU A 166 -8.91 -4.58 -1.66
N TYR A 167 -8.77 -5.20 -0.49
CA TYR A 167 -8.41 -6.61 -0.43
C TYR A 167 -9.63 -7.55 -0.47
N LEU A 168 -10.59 -7.39 0.44
CA LEU A 168 -11.68 -8.35 0.59
C LEU A 168 -12.73 -8.21 -0.52
N GLN A 169 -13.12 -6.98 -0.84
CA GLN A 169 -14.17 -6.68 -1.83
C GLN A 169 -13.62 -6.40 -3.23
N ASN A 170 -12.31 -6.16 -3.36
CA ASN A 170 -11.62 -5.85 -4.62
C ASN A 170 -12.32 -4.75 -5.44
N GLU A 171 -12.80 -3.71 -4.75
CA GLU A 171 -13.61 -2.66 -5.36
C GLU A 171 -12.81 -1.69 -6.23
N LEU A 172 -11.50 -1.56 -5.98
CA LEU A 172 -10.66 -0.58 -6.67
C LEU A 172 -10.62 -0.81 -8.19
N VAL A 173 -10.65 -2.07 -8.63
CA VAL A 173 -10.67 -2.43 -10.06
C VAL A 173 -12.06 -2.46 -10.66
N GLN A 174 -13.10 -2.25 -9.87
CA GLN A 174 -14.48 -2.19 -10.33
C GLN A 174 -14.86 -0.72 -10.63
N PRO A 175 -14.97 -0.31 -11.90
CA PRO A 175 -15.13 1.09 -12.24
C PRO A 175 -16.33 1.75 -11.55
N GLY A 176 -16.08 2.81 -10.79
CA GLY A 176 -17.11 3.61 -10.12
C GLY A 176 -17.66 3.01 -8.82
N VAL A 177 -17.23 1.81 -8.40
CA VAL A 177 -17.70 1.18 -7.16
C VAL A 177 -17.03 1.81 -5.95
N PHE A 178 -15.69 1.90 -5.95
CA PHE A 178 -14.95 2.55 -4.88
C PHE A 178 -15.09 4.07 -4.99
N GLN A 179 -15.42 4.72 -3.85
CA GLN A 179 -15.56 6.18 -3.76
C GLN A 179 -14.41 6.74 -2.93
N SER A 180 -13.74 7.78 -3.42
CA SER A 180 -12.64 8.43 -2.70
C SER A 180 -12.44 9.87 -3.17
N LEU A 181 -12.06 10.77 -2.27
CA LEU A 181 -11.89 12.20 -2.51
C LEU A 181 -13.13 12.87 -3.17
N GLY A 182 -14.32 12.32 -2.90
CA GLY A 182 -15.59 12.78 -3.46
C GLY A 182 -15.87 12.29 -4.89
N GLU A 183 -15.05 11.40 -5.45
CA GLU A 183 -15.16 10.91 -6.82
C GLU A 183 -15.34 9.38 -6.88
N ALA A 184 -16.05 8.93 -7.90
CA ALA A 184 -16.14 7.53 -8.26
C ALA A 184 -14.84 7.10 -8.98
N ILE A 185 -14.11 6.17 -8.38
CA ILE A 185 -12.78 5.77 -8.85
C ILE A 185 -12.91 4.85 -10.09
N ASP A 186 -12.18 5.20 -11.12
CA ASP A 186 -12.01 4.37 -12.32
C ASP A 186 -10.53 4.44 -12.75
N LEU A 187 -9.79 3.37 -12.50
CA LEU A 187 -8.36 3.28 -12.79
C LEU A 187 -8.04 3.43 -14.29
N ARG A 188 -9.00 3.15 -15.18
CA ARG A 188 -8.85 3.30 -16.64
C ARG A 188 -8.68 4.77 -17.06
N ARG A 189 -8.98 5.72 -16.17
CA ARG A 189 -8.71 7.14 -16.40
C ARG A 189 -7.24 7.53 -16.28
N ILE A 190 -6.40 6.61 -15.76
CA ILE A 190 -4.95 6.76 -15.73
C ILE A 190 -4.42 6.29 -17.08
N ASP A 191 -4.29 7.23 -18.02
CA ASP A 191 -3.96 7.00 -19.44
C ASP A 191 -2.54 7.42 -19.80
N VAL A 192 -1.65 7.48 -18.82
CA VAL A 192 -0.24 7.84 -19.00
C VAL A 192 0.64 6.59 -19.20
N PRO A 193 1.81 6.74 -19.89
CA PRO A 193 2.76 5.63 -19.98
C PRO A 193 3.11 5.09 -18.61
N THR A 194 2.87 3.79 -18.41
CA THR A 194 3.03 3.14 -17.10
C THR A 194 4.00 1.98 -17.19
N TYR A 195 5.00 1.98 -16.30
CA TYR A 195 5.91 0.86 -16.08
C TYR A 195 5.56 0.13 -14.79
N VAL A 196 5.29 -1.17 -14.88
CA VAL A 196 4.96 -2.02 -13.73
C VAL A 196 6.04 -3.07 -13.55
N LEU A 197 6.64 -3.11 -12.35
CA LEU A 197 7.63 -4.11 -11.96
C LEU A 197 7.07 -5.01 -10.86
N CYS A 198 7.10 -6.32 -11.09
CA CYS A 198 6.76 -7.35 -10.12
C CYS A 198 7.90 -8.35 -10.02
N ALA A 199 8.17 -8.85 -8.81
CA ALA A 199 9.16 -9.90 -8.62
C ALA A 199 8.47 -11.29 -8.72
N ARG A 200 9.11 -12.22 -9.42
CA ARG A 200 8.56 -13.56 -9.65
C ARG A 200 8.29 -14.32 -8.35
N GLU A 201 9.18 -14.18 -7.38
CA GLU A 201 9.13 -14.88 -6.10
C GLU A 201 8.53 -14.03 -4.97
N ASP A 202 7.85 -12.92 -5.31
CA ASP A 202 7.19 -12.09 -4.33
C ASP A 202 5.97 -12.83 -3.76
N HIS A 203 5.97 -13.02 -2.45
CA HIS A 203 4.90 -13.71 -1.73
C HIS A 203 3.84 -12.76 -1.16
N ILE A 204 4.12 -11.44 -1.18
CA ILE A 204 3.21 -10.39 -0.69
C ILE A 204 2.38 -9.85 -1.86
N VAL A 205 3.06 -9.52 -2.97
CA VAL A 205 2.42 -9.08 -4.21
C VAL A 205 2.78 -10.08 -5.32
N PRO A 206 2.01 -11.16 -5.48
CA PRO A 206 2.26 -12.14 -6.53
C PRO A 206 2.29 -11.49 -7.91
N TRP A 207 3.19 -11.94 -8.78
CA TRP A 207 3.34 -11.35 -10.11
C TRP A 207 2.04 -11.38 -10.94
N GLN A 208 1.15 -12.37 -10.69
CA GLN A 208 -0.16 -12.45 -11.32
C GLN A 208 -1.02 -11.23 -10.97
N GLY A 209 -1.13 -10.90 -9.66
CA GLY A 209 -1.86 -9.71 -9.22
C GLY A 209 -1.24 -8.41 -9.73
N GLY A 210 0.09 -8.36 -9.87
CA GLY A 210 0.75 -7.23 -10.52
C GLY A 210 0.45 -7.12 -12.01
N TYR A 211 0.37 -8.24 -12.72
CA TYR A 211 -0.03 -8.26 -14.13
C TYR A 211 -1.49 -7.81 -14.31
N GLU A 212 -2.41 -8.33 -13.50
CA GLU A 212 -3.82 -7.92 -13.50
C GLU A 212 -3.98 -6.43 -13.14
N SER A 213 -3.20 -5.96 -12.17
CA SER A 213 -3.15 -4.53 -11.83
C SER A 213 -2.74 -3.65 -13.01
N ALA A 214 -1.78 -4.10 -13.83
CA ALA A 214 -1.39 -3.38 -15.04
C ALA A 214 -2.53 -3.33 -16.08
N GLN A 215 -3.34 -4.38 -16.20
CA GLN A 215 -4.49 -4.42 -17.11
C GLN A 215 -5.66 -3.55 -16.65
N ALA A 216 -5.71 -3.18 -15.39
CA ALA A 216 -6.74 -2.30 -14.84
C ALA A 216 -6.53 -0.82 -15.20
N LEU A 217 -5.33 -0.45 -15.68
CA LEU A 217 -4.97 0.92 -16.07
C LEU A 217 -5.34 1.19 -17.52
N GLY A 218 -5.45 2.48 -17.89
CA GLY A 218 -5.85 2.94 -19.22
C GLY A 218 -4.70 3.21 -20.18
N GLY A 219 -3.44 3.22 -19.71
CA GLY A 219 -2.25 3.58 -20.47
C GLY A 219 -1.27 2.45 -20.72
#